data_df4cfdd6b886cf00b87065051f70455d
#
_entry.id   df4cfdd6b886cf00b87065051f70455d
#
_cell.length_a   1.000
_cell.length_b   1.000
_cell.length_c   1.000
_cell.angle_alpha   90.00
_cell.angle_beta   90.00
_cell.angle_gamma   90.00
#
_symmetry.space_group_name_H-M   'P 1'
#
loop_
_entity.id
_entity.type
_entity.pdbx_description
1 polymer ?
#
loop_
_entity_poly.entity_id
_entity_poly.type
_entity_poly.pdbx_seq_one_letter_code
_entity_poly.pdbx_strand_id
1 'polypeptide(L)'
;MLAFTEVAYRGLLIEQDKRSAHRYVDSYEELKGKTLLDIGAAEAIFTLDTIEYIDHAYLFECDESWIEALEATFAPYKEKITIVRKYVSDVNDEDNITLDTFFRDEGKSIDNLFLKMNIEGYERIALEGAVHSLEHGRQIGGSVCIYHLHDDKKVIESELKKFNLKTSIQPGYLYFEKEMRSAIIRFWS
;
A
#
# COMPACT_ATOMS: atom_id res chain seq x y z
N MET A 1 -16.88 2.90 24.22
CA MET A 1 -15.84 2.04 23.65
C MET A 1 -16.40 1.07 22.60
N LEU A 2 -17.42 0.24 22.88
CA LEU A 2 -18.00 -0.71 21.91
C LEU A 2 -18.58 -0.08 20.62
N ALA A 3 -19.22 1.09 20.70
CA ALA A 3 -19.81 1.74 19.52
C ALA A 3 -18.75 2.27 18.53
N PHE A 4 -17.61 2.74 19.03
CA PHE A 4 -16.51 3.21 18.18
C PHE A 4 -15.85 2.03 17.43
N THR A 5 -15.67 0.89 18.11
CA THR A 5 -15.12 -0.34 17.53
C THR A 5 -16.03 -0.91 16.44
N GLU A 6 -17.36 -0.83 16.61
CA GLU A 6 -18.31 -1.31 15.59
C GLU A 6 -18.28 -0.45 14.32
N VAL A 7 -18.19 0.87 14.46
CA VAL A 7 -18.10 1.79 13.29
C VAL A 7 -16.78 1.59 12.54
N ALA A 8 -15.67 1.48 13.25
CA ALA A 8 -14.37 1.21 12.64
C ALA A 8 -14.36 -0.14 11.92
N TYR A 9 -14.85 -1.21 12.57
CA TYR A 9 -14.94 -2.54 11.98
C TYR A 9 -15.82 -2.57 10.70
N ARG A 10 -16.96 -1.88 10.72
CA ARG A 10 -17.82 -1.75 9.52
C ARG A 10 -17.10 -1.00 8.40
N GLY A 11 -16.34 0.05 8.73
CA GLY A 11 -15.49 0.77 7.78
C GLY A 11 -14.54 -0.17 7.04
N LEU A 12 -13.78 -0.95 7.79
CA LEU A 12 -12.84 -1.94 7.25
C LEU A 12 -13.51 -2.99 6.35
N LEU A 13 -14.66 -3.52 6.74
CA LEU A 13 -15.40 -4.51 5.95
C LEU A 13 -15.88 -3.98 4.59
N ILE A 14 -16.24 -2.69 4.52
CA ILE A 14 -16.75 -2.09 3.28
C ILE A 14 -15.63 -1.48 2.42
N GLU A 15 -14.46 -1.26 2.98
CA GLU A 15 -13.33 -0.64 2.29
C GLU A 15 -12.96 -1.41 1.02
N GLN A 16 -12.93 -2.73 1.09
CA GLN A 16 -12.61 -3.61 -0.03
C GLN A 16 -13.86 -4.19 -0.74
N ASP A 17 -15.09 -3.70 -0.45
CA ASP A 17 -16.30 -4.07 -1.22
C ASP A 17 -16.11 -3.73 -2.70
N LYS A 18 -16.67 -4.56 -3.58
CA LYS A 18 -16.54 -4.38 -5.04
C LYS A 18 -17.02 -3.03 -5.56
N ARG A 19 -17.87 -2.34 -4.81
CA ARG A 19 -18.41 -1.00 -5.15
C ARG A 19 -17.65 0.13 -4.46
N SER A 20 -16.68 -0.19 -3.61
CA SER A 20 -15.94 0.83 -2.87
C SER A 20 -15.00 1.60 -3.78
N ALA A 21 -14.99 2.93 -3.61
CA ALA A 21 -13.99 3.80 -4.23
C ALA A 21 -12.58 3.54 -3.68
N HIS A 22 -12.48 2.92 -2.50
CA HIS A 22 -11.21 2.61 -1.82
C HIS A 22 -10.69 1.20 -2.13
N ARG A 23 -11.30 0.47 -3.05
CA ARG A 23 -10.88 -0.89 -3.40
C ARG A 23 -9.54 -0.89 -4.13
N TYR A 24 -8.56 -1.62 -3.62
CA TYR A 24 -7.20 -1.67 -4.17
C TYR A 24 -7.09 -2.48 -5.46
N VAL A 25 -7.79 -3.61 -5.58
CA VAL A 25 -7.74 -4.49 -6.77
C VAL A 25 -9.14 -4.91 -7.21
N ASP A 26 -9.34 -5.23 -8.49
CA ASP A 26 -10.62 -5.75 -8.96
C ASP A 26 -10.78 -7.23 -8.56
N SER A 27 -9.70 -7.98 -8.57
CA SER A 27 -9.65 -9.37 -8.14
C SER A 27 -8.34 -9.67 -7.41
N TYR A 28 -8.40 -10.50 -6.37
CA TYR A 28 -7.19 -10.97 -5.68
C TYR A 28 -6.28 -11.86 -6.56
N GLU A 29 -6.81 -12.41 -7.66
CA GLU A 29 -6.01 -13.11 -8.67
C GLU A 29 -4.92 -12.23 -9.31
N GLU A 30 -5.08 -10.90 -9.30
CA GLU A 30 -4.06 -9.95 -9.76
C GLU A 30 -2.77 -9.99 -8.94
N LEU A 31 -2.86 -10.51 -7.71
CA LEU A 31 -1.75 -10.62 -6.75
C LEU A 31 -1.05 -11.98 -6.80
N LYS A 32 -1.56 -12.91 -7.63
CA LYS A 32 -1.06 -14.28 -7.63
C LYS A 32 0.43 -14.36 -7.94
N GLY A 33 1.17 -14.94 -7.00
CA GLY A 33 2.61 -15.11 -7.09
C GLY A 33 3.42 -13.82 -6.98
N LYS A 34 2.79 -12.70 -6.59
CA LYS A 34 3.48 -11.43 -6.39
C LYS A 34 4.01 -11.27 -4.96
N THR A 35 5.03 -10.43 -4.85
CA THR A 35 5.42 -9.86 -3.56
C THR A 35 4.58 -8.61 -3.30
N LEU A 36 3.84 -8.59 -2.20
CA LEU A 36 3.05 -7.45 -1.75
C LEU A 36 3.90 -6.56 -0.85
N LEU A 37 3.90 -5.26 -1.13
CA LEU A 37 4.38 -4.22 -0.23
C LEU A 37 3.15 -3.51 0.33
N ASP A 38 2.78 -3.81 1.55
CA ASP A 38 1.67 -3.16 2.26
C ASP A 38 2.24 -2.00 3.08
N ILE A 39 2.24 -0.80 2.47
CA ILE A 39 2.85 0.41 3.02
C ILE A 39 1.78 1.20 3.77
N GLY A 40 1.96 1.33 5.08
CA GLY A 40 0.92 1.74 6.02
C GLY A 40 -0.05 0.59 6.26
N ALA A 41 0.46 -0.49 6.85
CA ALA A 41 -0.28 -1.73 6.98
C ALA A 41 -1.43 -1.64 7.98
N ALA A 42 -1.27 -0.89 9.08
CA ALA A 42 -2.22 -0.80 10.18
C ALA A 42 -2.73 -2.20 10.60
N GLU A 43 -4.02 -2.50 10.46
CA GLU A 43 -4.60 -3.83 10.72
C GLU A 43 -4.20 -4.90 9.69
N ALA A 44 -3.62 -4.50 8.56
CA ALA A 44 -3.22 -5.34 7.44
C ALA A 44 -4.34 -6.28 6.91
N ILE A 45 -5.59 -5.82 6.93
CA ILE A 45 -6.76 -6.60 6.45
C ILE A 45 -6.60 -6.97 4.98
N PHE A 46 -6.09 -6.04 4.14
CA PHE A 46 -5.85 -6.32 2.73
C PHE A 46 -4.83 -7.45 2.54
N THR A 47 -3.73 -7.42 3.30
CA THR A 47 -2.74 -8.50 3.27
C THR A 47 -3.34 -9.82 3.74
N LEU A 48 -4.13 -9.81 4.81
CA LEU A 48 -4.77 -11.03 5.34
C LEU A 48 -5.74 -11.63 4.31
N ASP A 49 -6.56 -10.81 3.66
CA ASP A 49 -7.50 -11.27 2.63
C ASP A 49 -6.80 -11.83 1.39
N THR A 50 -5.57 -11.39 1.13
CA THR A 50 -4.80 -11.78 -0.07
C THR A 50 -3.71 -12.80 0.20
N ILE A 51 -3.55 -13.28 1.44
CA ILE A 51 -2.44 -14.12 1.90
C ILE A 51 -2.28 -15.43 1.10
N GLU A 52 -3.37 -16.01 0.60
CA GLU A 52 -3.34 -17.24 -0.19
C GLU A 52 -2.90 -17.00 -1.64
N TYR A 53 -2.95 -15.77 -2.12
CA TYR A 53 -2.60 -15.40 -3.49
C TYR A 53 -1.16 -14.95 -3.65
N ILE A 54 -0.61 -14.26 -2.65
CA ILE A 54 0.73 -13.69 -2.67
C ILE A 54 1.80 -14.73 -2.34
N ASP A 55 3.01 -14.50 -2.84
CA ASP A 55 4.17 -15.30 -2.45
C ASP A 55 4.75 -14.81 -1.13
N HIS A 56 4.85 -13.50 -0.95
CA HIS A 56 5.36 -12.87 0.27
C HIS A 56 4.72 -11.49 0.47
N ALA A 57 4.63 -11.01 1.70
CA ALA A 57 4.31 -9.61 1.99
C ALA A 57 5.31 -8.98 2.96
N TYR A 58 5.66 -7.74 2.65
CA TYR A 58 6.35 -6.82 3.55
C TYR A 58 5.33 -5.81 4.08
N LEU A 59 5.08 -5.86 5.39
CA LEU A 59 4.19 -4.95 6.09
C LEU A 59 5.03 -3.80 6.67
N PHE A 60 4.95 -2.63 6.05
CA PHE A 60 5.59 -1.43 6.57
C PHE A 60 4.63 -0.75 7.54
N GLU A 61 4.94 -0.85 8.83
CA GLU A 61 4.16 -0.26 9.91
C GLU A 61 5.10 0.21 11.02
N CYS A 62 5.02 1.47 11.36
CA CYS A 62 5.90 2.13 12.32
C CYS A 62 5.23 2.45 13.66
N ASP A 63 3.90 2.40 13.73
CA ASP A 63 3.17 2.56 14.98
C ASP A 63 3.24 1.28 15.80
N GLU A 64 4.01 1.34 16.90
CA GLU A 64 4.22 0.21 17.83
C GLU A 64 2.90 -0.37 18.38
N SER A 65 1.81 0.41 18.36
CA SER A 65 0.50 -0.07 18.83
C SER A 65 -0.09 -1.17 17.93
N TRP A 66 0.33 -1.26 16.67
CA TRP A 66 -0.10 -2.29 15.73
C TRP A 66 0.75 -3.55 15.76
N ILE A 67 2.01 -3.46 16.18
CA ILE A 67 3.00 -4.53 15.99
C ILE A 67 2.59 -5.84 16.68
N GLU A 68 2.18 -5.78 17.94
CA GLU A 68 1.74 -6.99 18.66
C GLU A 68 0.54 -7.67 17.99
N ALA A 69 -0.42 -6.87 17.51
CA ALA A 69 -1.60 -7.37 16.79
C ALA A 69 -1.22 -7.99 15.43
N LEU A 70 -0.30 -7.37 14.69
CA LEU A 70 0.20 -7.90 13.42
C LEU A 70 0.96 -9.21 13.63
N GLU A 71 1.87 -9.28 14.60
CA GLU A 71 2.61 -10.50 14.93
C GLU A 71 1.66 -11.65 15.31
N ALA A 72 0.63 -11.37 16.11
CA ALA A 72 -0.37 -12.36 16.51
C ALA A 72 -1.23 -12.82 15.31
N THR A 73 -1.70 -11.88 14.48
CA THR A 73 -2.54 -12.15 13.31
C THR A 73 -1.82 -13.01 12.29
N PHE A 74 -0.55 -12.70 12.02
CA PHE A 74 0.23 -13.38 11.00
C PHE A 74 1.12 -14.52 11.52
N ALA A 75 1.03 -14.88 12.79
CA ALA A 75 1.77 -16.03 13.35
C ALA A 75 1.60 -17.33 12.54
N PRO A 76 0.40 -17.68 12.02
CA PRO A 76 0.24 -18.84 11.13
C PRO A 76 0.94 -18.72 9.77
N TYR A 77 1.28 -17.51 9.34
CA TYR A 77 1.81 -17.16 8.01
C TYR A 77 3.23 -16.58 8.06
N LYS A 78 3.95 -16.79 9.15
CA LYS A 78 5.28 -16.21 9.40
C LYS A 78 6.31 -16.41 8.27
N GLU A 79 6.17 -17.48 7.48
CA GLU A 79 7.06 -17.76 6.34
C GLU A 79 6.75 -16.85 5.13
N LYS A 80 5.55 -16.26 5.09
CA LYS A 80 5.11 -15.36 4.01
C LYS A 80 5.15 -13.88 4.40
N ILE A 81 5.37 -13.55 5.67
CA ILE A 81 5.22 -12.17 6.18
C ILE A 81 6.52 -11.68 6.81
N THR A 82 6.88 -10.46 6.47
CA THR A 82 7.93 -9.71 7.16
C THR A 82 7.36 -8.35 7.58
N ILE A 83 7.40 -8.07 8.87
CA ILE A 83 7.01 -6.75 9.41
C ILE A 83 8.25 -5.86 9.42
N VAL A 84 8.16 -4.71 8.76
CA VAL A 84 9.22 -3.70 8.65
C VAL A 84 8.80 -2.48 9.46
N ARG A 85 9.45 -2.26 10.60
CA ARG A 85 9.13 -1.18 11.55
C ARG A 85 9.81 0.12 11.14
N LYS A 86 9.47 0.61 9.95
CA LYS A 86 10.01 1.86 9.39
C LYS A 86 8.97 2.60 8.57
N TYR A 87 9.07 3.92 8.56
CA TYR A 87 8.37 4.76 7.60
C TYR A 87 9.00 4.60 6.21
N VAL A 88 8.17 4.39 5.21
CA VAL A 88 8.63 4.48 3.82
C VAL A 88 8.69 5.96 3.43
N SER A 89 9.88 6.39 2.97
CA SER A 89 10.20 7.80 2.76
C SER A 89 11.17 7.96 1.58
N ASP A 90 11.59 9.20 1.31
CA ASP A 90 12.66 9.58 0.37
C ASP A 90 14.04 9.62 1.01
N VAL A 91 14.13 9.42 2.33
CA VAL A 91 15.38 9.42 3.10
C VAL A 91 15.59 8.11 3.85
N ASN A 92 16.82 7.86 4.26
CA ASN A 92 17.22 6.71 5.07
C ASN A 92 17.85 7.19 6.37
N ASP A 93 17.24 6.81 7.49
CA ASP A 93 17.75 7.08 8.84
C ASP A 93 17.27 5.99 9.83
N GLU A 94 17.24 6.30 11.13
CA GLU A 94 16.82 5.36 12.17
C GLU A 94 15.37 4.91 11.99
N ASP A 95 14.48 5.82 11.60
CA ASP A 95 13.02 5.58 11.51
C ASP A 95 12.54 5.42 10.06
N ASN A 96 13.30 5.90 9.08
CA ASN A 96 12.89 5.98 7.68
C ASN A 96 13.69 5.05 6.79
N ILE A 97 13.06 4.58 5.71
CA ILE A 97 13.70 3.79 4.67
C ILE A 97 13.12 4.13 3.29
N THR A 98 13.99 4.28 2.29
CA THR A 98 13.53 4.32 0.90
C THR A 98 13.27 2.89 0.40
N LEU A 99 12.30 2.68 -0.47
CA LEU A 99 12.07 1.35 -1.05
C LEU A 99 13.28 0.87 -1.84
N ASP A 100 13.97 1.76 -2.54
CA ASP A 100 15.19 1.43 -3.29
C ASP A 100 16.31 0.91 -2.37
N THR A 101 16.48 1.51 -1.19
CA THR A 101 17.43 1.03 -0.18
C THR A 101 16.98 -0.29 0.41
N PHE A 102 15.71 -0.44 0.74
CA PHE A 102 15.14 -1.67 1.27
C PHE A 102 15.42 -2.87 0.35
N PHE A 103 15.11 -2.77 -0.93
CA PHE A 103 15.36 -3.85 -1.88
C PHE A 103 16.85 -4.17 -2.04
N ARG A 104 17.70 -3.13 -2.12
CA ARG A 104 19.14 -3.28 -2.26
C ARG A 104 19.75 -3.98 -1.04
N ASP A 105 19.42 -3.52 0.16
CA ASP A 105 20.06 -3.98 1.41
C ASP A 105 19.57 -5.37 1.81
N GLU A 106 18.31 -5.69 1.54
CA GLU A 106 17.74 -7.02 1.73
C GLU A 106 18.08 -8.00 0.58
N GLY A 107 18.72 -7.53 -0.49
CA GLY A 107 19.02 -8.35 -1.67
C GLY A 107 17.76 -8.93 -2.34
N LYS A 108 16.64 -8.21 -2.27
CA LYS A 108 15.35 -8.64 -2.82
C LYS A 108 15.16 -8.17 -4.25
N SER A 109 14.35 -8.91 -5.00
CA SER A 109 13.97 -8.54 -6.36
C SER A 109 13.03 -7.35 -6.34
N ILE A 110 13.23 -6.43 -7.29
CA ILE A 110 12.29 -5.35 -7.61
C ILE A 110 11.26 -5.77 -8.67
N ASP A 111 11.27 -7.03 -9.09
CA ASP A 111 10.35 -7.57 -10.09
C ASP A 111 9.14 -8.24 -9.42
N ASN A 112 8.04 -8.30 -10.14
CA ASN A 112 6.81 -8.99 -9.74
C ASN A 112 6.21 -8.47 -8.42
N LEU A 113 6.17 -7.14 -8.30
CA LEU A 113 5.70 -6.45 -7.09
C LEU A 113 4.26 -5.96 -7.24
N PHE A 114 3.58 -5.90 -6.11
CA PHE A 114 2.38 -5.09 -5.94
C PHE A 114 2.54 -4.16 -4.74
N LEU A 115 2.42 -2.85 -4.96
CA LEU A 115 2.51 -1.84 -3.92
C LEU A 115 1.10 -1.40 -3.52
N LYS A 116 0.70 -1.63 -2.28
CA LYS A 116 -0.45 -0.93 -1.66
C LYS A 116 0.11 0.19 -0.79
N MET A 117 -0.37 1.41 -0.98
CA MET A 117 0.14 2.57 -0.26
C MET A 117 -1.02 3.42 0.28
N ASN A 118 -1.10 3.50 1.61
CA ASN A 118 -2.06 4.30 2.36
C ASN A 118 -1.37 4.80 3.63
N ILE A 119 -0.73 5.97 3.55
CA ILE A 119 0.19 6.54 4.57
C ILE A 119 -0.10 8.00 4.90
N GLU A 120 -1.38 8.34 4.92
CA GLU A 120 -1.87 9.59 5.51
C GLU A 120 -1.25 10.87 4.91
N GLY A 121 -1.00 10.88 3.57
CA GLY A 121 -0.48 12.04 2.83
C GLY A 121 1.02 12.03 2.57
N TYR A 122 1.74 10.97 2.95
CA TYR A 122 3.16 10.79 2.66
C TYR A 122 3.42 9.99 1.37
N GLU A 123 2.38 9.65 0.59
CA GLU A 123 2.47 8.83 -0.61
C GLU A 123 3.44 9.40 -1.64
N ARG A 124 3.47 10.73 -1.82
CA ARG A 124 4.39 11.40 -2.75
C ARG A 124 5.85 11.18 -2.36
N ILE A 125 6.15 11.37 -1.07
CA ILE A 125 7.49 11.22 -0.50
C ILE A 125 7.94 9.76 -0.61
N ALA A 126 7.05 8.80 -0.33
CA ALA A 126 7.35 7.39 -0.48
C ALA A 126 7.64 6.99 -1.95
N LEU A 127 6.94 7.58 -2.93
CA LEU A 127 7.21 7.36 -4.35
C LEU A 127 8.58 7.93 -4.78
N GLU A 128 9.01 9.07 -4.20
CA GLU A 128 10.36 9.62 -4.43
C GLU A 128 11.46 8.69 -3.91
N GLY A 129 11.18 7.88 -2.88
CA GLY A 129 12.09 6.84 -2.37
C GLY A 129 12.06 5.51 -3.14
N ALA A 130 11.29 5.42 -4.24
CA ALA A 130 11.08 4.21 -5.02
C ALA A 130 11.49 4.36 -6.50
N VAL A 131 12.22 5.40 -6.86
CA VAL A 131 12.54 5.78 -8.26
C VAL A 131 13.17 4.63 -9.03
N HIS A 132 14.24 4.04 -8.51
CA HIS A 132 14.93 2.94 -9.17
C HIS A 132 14.02 1.72 -9.34
N SER A 133 13.27 1.37 -8.32
CA SER A 133 12.35 0.23 -8.34
C SER A 133 11.23 0.42 -9.34
N LEU A 134 10.65 1.63 -9.44
CA LEU A 134 9.57 1.95 -10.37
C LEU A 134 10.05 2.07 -11.82
N GLU A 135 11.29 2.52 -12.07
CA GLU A 135 11.87 2.63 -13.41
C GLU A 135 12.34 1.30 -13.99
N HIS A 136 12.85 0.41 -13.16
CA HIS A 136 13.56 -0.79 -13.62
C HIS A 136 12.86 -2.10 -13.29
N GLY A 137 11.90 -2.09 -12.35
CA GLY A 137 11.14 -3.29 -11.99
C GLY A 137 10.22 -3.76 -13.12
N ARG A 138 10.12 -5.07 -13.27
CA ARG A 138 9.27 -5.71 -14.28
C ARG A 138 8.04 -6.32 -13.63
N GLN A 139 6.90 -6.27 -14.31
CA GLN A 139 5.63 -6.80 -13.80
C GLN A 139 5.23 -6.17 -12.46
N ILE A 140 5.54 -4.88 -12.31
CA ILE A 140 5.12 -4.11 -11.13
C ILE A 140 3.72 -3.55 -11.34
N GLY A 141 3.01 -3.42 -10.25
CA GLY A 141 1.73 -2.74 -10.19
C GLY A 141 1.44 -2.27 -8.77
N GLY A 142 0.37 -1.56 -8.61
CA GLY A 142 0.00 -1.10 -7.27
C GLY A 142 -1.22 -0.21 -7.23
N SER A 143 -1.56 0.15 -6.01
CA SER A 143 -2.67 1.02 -5.66
C SER A 143 -2.22 2.02 -4.59
N VAL A 144 -2.37 3.29 -4.90
CA VAL A 144 -1.96 4.42 -4.04
C VAL A 144 -3.18 5.23 -3.67
N CYS A 145 -3.33 5.56 -2.40
CA CYS A 145 -4.32 6.52 -1.93
C CYS A 145 -4.01 7.92 -2.46
N ILE A 146 -5.05 8.62 -2.95
CA ILE A 146 -4.92 9.93 -3.58
C ILE A 146 -5.94 10.95 -3.04
N TYR A 147 -6.38 10.74 -1.82
CA TYR A 147 -7.41 11.59 -1.20
C TYR A 147 -6.91 12.41 0.00
N HIS A 148 -5.70 12.15 0.48
CA HIS A 148 -5.18 12.83 1.67
C HIS A 148 -4.88 14.31 1.38
N LEU A 149 -4.16 14.63 0.31
CA LEU A 149 -3.91 16.02 -0.09
C LEU A 149 -4.82 16.40 -1.26
N HIS A 150 -5.19 17.68 -1.32
CA HIS A 150 -6.16 18.20 -2.29
C HIS A 150 -5.80 17.91 -3.76
N ASP A 151 -4.52 17.93 -4.10
CA ASP A 151 -4.01 17.74 -5.46
C ASP A 151 -3.30 16.40 -5.69
N ASP A 152 -3.39 15.43 -4.77
CA ASP A 152 -2.74 14.13 -4.84
C ASP A 152 -3.03 13.41 -6.16
N LYS A 153 -4.28 13.40 -6.58
CA LYS A 153 -4.66 12.78 -7.85
C LYS A 153 -3.79 13.23 -9.01
N LYS A 154 -3.59 14.54 -9.15
CA LYS A 154 -2.83 15.13 -10.26
C LYS A 154 -1.33 14.89 -10.10
N VAL A 155 -0.82 15.08 -8.89
CA VAL A 155 0.62 14.97 -8.61
C VAL A 155 1.06 13.52 -8.72
N ILE A 156 0.41 12.58 -8.02
CA ILE A 156 0.77 11.16 -8.02
C ILE A 156 0.61 10.55 -9.42
N GLU A 157 -0.46 10.89 -10.16
CA GLU A 157 -0.62 10.43 -11.54
C GLU A 157 0.53 10.92 -12.43
N SER A 158 0.95 12.17 -12.26
CA SER A 158 2.08 12.73 -13.01
C SER A 158 3.40 12.04 -12.67
N GLU A 159 3.65 11.76 -11.38
CA GLU A 159 4.86 11.04 -10.95
C GLU A 159 4.92 9.62 -11.54
N LEU A 160 3.85 8.84 -11.40
CA LEU A 160 3.78 7.48 -11.94
C LEU A 160 4.01 7.43 -13.46
N LYS A 161 3.48 8.42 -14.20
CA LYS A 161 3.68 8.52 -15.65
C LYS A 161 5.13 8.84 -16.06
N LYS A 162 5.94 9.48 -15.21
CA LYS A 162 7.37 9.67 -15.48
C LYS A 162 8.14 8.35 -15.59
N PHE A 163 7.69 7.33 -14.87
CA PHE A 163 8.25 5.97 -14.91
C PHE A 163 7.66 5.09 -16.03
N ASN A 164 6.93 5.68 -17.00
CA ASN A 164 6.23 4.97 -18.08
C ASN A 164 5.19 3.95 -17.58
N LEU A 165 4.69 4.10 -16.37
CA LEU A 165 3.62 3.28 -15.81
C LEU A 165 2.26 3.72 -16.35
N LYS A 166 1.42 2.75 -16.69
CA LYS A 166 0.01 2.99 -16.99
C LYS A 166 -0.74 3.25 -15.72
N THR A 167 -1.76 4.11 -15.78
CA THR A 167 -2.55 4.47 -14.60
C THR A 167 -4.04 4.39 -14.88
N SER A 168 -4.82 4.08 -13.86
CA SER A 168 -6.28 4.22 -13.86
C SER A 168 -6.76 4.68 -12.50
N ILE A 169 -7.86 5.44 -12.49
CA ILE A 169 -8.51 5.87 -11.25
C ILE A 169 -9.63 4.88 -10.93
N GLN A 170 -9.65 4.37 -9.69
CA GLN A 170 -10.77 3.56 -9.19
C GLN A 170 -12.06 4.40 -9.24
N PRO A 171 -13.14 3.87 -9.83
CA PRO A 171 -14.40 4.58 -9.88
C PRO A 171 -14.99 4.88 -8.50
N GLY A 172 -15.63 6.05 -8.38
CA GLY A 172 -16.27 6.50 -7.15
C GLY A 172 -15.48 7.60 -6.43
N TYR A 173 -16.03 8.01 -5.29
CA TYR A 173 -15.48 9.10 -4.49
C TYR A 173 -15.60 8.79 -3.01
N LEU A 174 -14.67 9.32 -2.21
CA LEU A 174 -14.75 9.44 -0.77
C LEU A 174 -15.10 10.88 -0.38
N TYR A 175 -15.84 11.03 0.70
CA TYR A 175 -16.02 12.33 1.35
C TYR A 175 -14.91 12.52 2.38
N PHE A 176 -13.94 13.38 2.07
CA PHE A 176 -12.77 13.64 2.89
C PHE A 176 -12.56 15.16 3.01
N GLU A 177 -12.34 15.65 4.23
CA GLU A 177 -12.13 17.08 4.51
C GLU A 177 -13.13 18.03 3.81
N LYS A 178 -14.42 17.65 3.84
CA LYS A 178 -15.55 18.41 3.25
C LYS A 178 -15.56 18.43 1.71
N GLU A 179 -14.81 17.54 1.06
CA GLU A 179 -14.76 17.42 -0.40
C GLU A 179 -15.00 15.99 -0.85
N MET A 180 -15.48 15.84 -2.08
CA MET A 180 -15.57 14.54 -2.76
C MET A 180 -14.28 14.31 -3.52
N ARG A 181 -13.44 13.35 -3.06
CA ARG A 181 -12.15 13.04 -3.68
C ARG A 181 -12.14 11.63 -4.27
N SER A 182 -11.47 11.44 -5.41
CA SER A 182 -11.12 10.09 -5.88
C SER A 182 -10.23 9.42 -4.83
N ALA A 183 -10.43 8.12 -4.58
CA ALA A 183 -9.74 7.46 -3.47
C ALA A 183 -8.42 6.83 -3.89
N ILE A 184 -8.42 6.07 -4.97
CA ILE A 184 -7.31 5.21 -5.38
C ILE A 184 -6.89 5.50 -6.82
N ILE A 185 -5.60 5.59 -7.05
CA ILE A 185 -4.98 5.42 -8.35
C ILE A 185 -4.30 4.06 -8.41
N ARG A 186 -4.59 3.30 -9.46
CA ARG A 186 -3.91 2.04 -9.76
C ARG A 186 -2.87 2.28 -10.84
N PHE A 187 -1.77 1.53 -10.80
CA PHE A 187 -0.72 1.62 -11.80
C PHE A 187 -0.16 0.24 -12.14
N TRP A 188 0.45 0.11 -13.34
CA TRP A 188 1.15 -1.10 -13.78
C TRP A 188 2.15 -0.80 -14.88
N SER A 189 3.20 -1.64 -14.97
CA SER A 189 4.19 -1.64 -16.05
C SER A 189 3.71 -2.34 -17.31
#